data_5318831c5848160b93bb99371a45dd99
#
_entry.id   5318831c5848160b93bb99371a45dd99
#
_cell.length_a   1.000
_cell.length_b   1.000
_cell.length_c   1.000
_cell.angle_alpha   90.00
_cell.angle_beta   90.00
_cell.angle_gamma   90.00
#
_symmetry.space_group_name_H-M   'P 1'
#
loop_
_entity.id
_entity.type
_entity.pdbx_description
1 polymer ?
#
loop_
_entity_poly.entity_id
_entity_poly.type
_entity_poly.pdbx_seq_one_letter_code
_entity_poly.pdbx_strand_id
1 'polypeptide(L)'
;MVDSSVGGKTAVDLEHGKNQAGCFYQPSLVLCDPSLLNTLPEREYRAGCAEIIKYAMLYSEDFLRELEKTPVREQFERVISVCVGMKRDVVRGDEFDRGQRALLNLGHTVGHAVEACSGFTLLHGEGVAIGMAIITRAAVEKGLCTPETVSYTHLRA
;
A
#
# COMPACT_ATOMS: atom_id res chain seq x y z
N MET A 1 7.00 2.48 6.67
CA MET A 1 6.98 3.95 6.86
C MET A 1 5.80 4.61 6.19
N VAL A 2 5.47 4.28 4.95
CA VAL A 2 4.43 4.97 4.18
C VAL A 2 2.99 4.58 4.56
N ASP A 3 2.76 3.46 5.23
CA ASP A 3 1.42 2.94 5.49
C ASP A 3 1.21 2.48 6.94
N SER A 4 1.78 1.36 7.37
CA SER A 4 1.40 0.64 8.59
C SER A 4 1.51 1.45 9.88
N SER A 5 2.40 2.44 9.94
CA SER A 5 2.62 3.29 11.13
C SER A 5 1.47 4.28 11.43
N VAL A 6 0.55 4.49 10.47
CA VAL A 6 -0.55 5.46 10.59
C VAL A 6 -1.88 4.73 10.59
N GLY A 7 -2.82 5.19 11.42
CA GLY A 7 -4.21 4.77 11.35
C GLY A 7 -4.68 3.80 12.42
N GLY A 8 -3.82 3.47 13.39
CA GLY A 8 -4.21 2.81 14.62
C GLY A 8 -4.72 1.37 14.51
N LYS A 9 -4.62 0.72 13.36
CA LYS A 9 -4.88 -0.71 13.25
C LYS A 9 -3.72 -1.48 13.85
N THR A 10 -3.86 -1.96 15.06
CA THR A 10 -2.84 -2.75 15.77
C THR A 10 -3.33 -4.18 15.93
N ALA A 11 -2.50 -5.15 15.58
CA ALA A 11 -2.83 -6.56 15.71
C ALA A 11 -1.57 -7.42 15.85
N VAL A 12 -1.76 -8.64 16.35
CA VAL A 12 -0.73 -9.67 16.45
C VAL A 12 -1.12 -10.89 15.63
N ASP A 13 -0.09 -11.57 15.13
CA ASP A 13 -0.25 -12.83 14.43
C ASP A 13 -0.47 -13.96 15.44
N LEU A 14 -1.37 -14.88 15.13
CA LEU A 14 -1.62 -16.08 15.90
C LEU A 14 -1.24 -17.31 15.07
N GLU A 15 -1.30 -18.49 15.70
CA GLU A 15 -0.90 -19.77 15.08
C GLU A 15 -1.59 -20.04 13.72
N HIS A 16 -2.81 -19.57 13.56
CA HIS A 16 -3.65 -19.87 12.37
C HIS A 16 -3.78 -18.69 11.40
N GLY A 17 -3.04 -17.58 11.58
CA GLY A 17 -3.06 -16.46 10.62
C GLY A 17 -2.52 -15.14 11.16
N LYS A 18 -2.34 -14.22 10.20
CA LYS A 18 -1.88 -12.86 10.47
C LYS A 18 -3.01 -11.97 10.99
N ASN A 19 -2.65 -11.02 11.87
CA ASN A 19 -3.54 -9.93 12.34
C ASN A 19 -4.87 -10.40 12.96
N GLN A 20 -4.88 -11.55 13.65
CA GLN A 20 -6.12 -12.14 14.16
C GLN A 20 -6.62 -11.56 15.48
N ALA A 21 -5.75 -10.98 16.27
CA ALA A 21 -6.14 -10.32 17.53
C ALA A 21 -5.57 -8.91 17.60
N GLY A 22 -6.43 -7.91 17.76
CA GLY A 22 -6.01 -6.53 17.78
C GLY A 22 -7.11 -5.54 18.14
N CYS A 23 -6.78 -4.27 18.04
CA CYS A 23 -7.71 -3.19 18.32
C CYS A 23 -7.36 -1.94 17.49
N PHE A 24 -8.27 -0.99 17.44
CA PHE A 24 -7.98 0.36 16.97
C PHE A 24 -7.39 1.17 18.11
N TYR A 25 -6.11 1.50 18.02
CA TYR A 25 -5.43 2.33 19.01
C TYR A 25 -4.44 3.28 18.32
N GLN A 26 -4.73 4.58 18.36
CA GLN A 26 -3.91 5.58 17.69
C GLN A 26 -2.58 5.78 18.42
N PRO A 27 -1.45 5.89 17.70
CA PRO A 27 -0.17 6.22 18.29
C PRO A 27 -0.16 7.67 18.79
N SER A 28 0.53 7.93 19.91
CA SER A 28 0.76 9.28 20.41
C SER A 28 1.77 10.06 19.56
N LEU A 29 2.69 9.35 18.92
CA LEU A 29 3.73 9.88 18.04
C LEU A 29 4.11 8.84 17.02
N VAL A 30 4.31 9.26 15.76
CA VAL A 30 4.94 8.44 14.72
C VAL A 30 6.24 9.11 14.30
N LEU A 31 7.36 8.43 14.56
CA LEU A 31 8.69 8.87 14.15
C LEU A 31 9.10 8.08 12.90
N CYS A 32 9.35 8.78 11.80
CA CYS A 32 9.86 8.18 10.56
C CYS A 32 11.29 8.65 10.32
N ASP A 33 12.24 7.73 10.36
CA ASP A 33 13.64 7.99 9.99
C ASP A 33 13.94 7.33 8.64
N PRO A 34 13.99 8.10 7.52
CA PRO A 34 14.26 7.55 6.20
C PRO A 34 15.63 6.89 6.05
N SER A 35 16.60 7.22 6.92
CA SER A 35 17.94 6.65 6.86
C SER A 35 17.95 5.13 7.10
N LEU A 36 16.96 4.62 7.84
CA LEU A 36 16.77 3.18 8.08
C LEU A 36 16.46 2.40 6.80
N LEU A 37 15.96 3.05 5.75
CA LEU A 37 15.70 2.41 4.46
C LEU A 37 16.98 1.98 3.73
N ASN A 38 18.14 2.57 4.10
CA ASN A 38 19.42 2.21 3.51
C ASN A 38 19.89 0.79 3.87
N THR A 39 19.36 0.23 4.97
CA THR A 39 19.68 -1.12 5.42
C THR A 39 18.63 -2.16 5.02
N LEU A 40 17.54 -1.71 4.38
CA LEU A 40 16.45 -2.59 3.97
C LEU A 40 16.86 -3.46 2.78
N PRO A 41 16.62 -4.79 2.82
CA PRO A 41 16.84 -5.64 1.67
C PRO A 41 16.02 -5.18 0.45
N GLU A 42 16.57 -5.36 -0.75
CA GLU A 42 15.96 -4.89 -2.00
C GLU A 42 14.53 -5.42 -2.21
N ARG A 43 14.28 -6.68 -1.87
CA ARG A 43 12.96 -7.29 -1.99
C ARG A 43 11.92 -6.61 -1.08
N GLU A 44 12.31 -6.31 0.16
CA GLU A 44 11.45 -5.61 1.13
C GLU A 44 11.17 -4.16 0.68
N TYR A 45 12.20 -3.50 0.15
CA TYR A 45 12.05 -2.17 -0.42
C TYR A 45 11.03 -2.15 -1.56
N ARG A 46 11.15 -3.07 -2.52
CA ARG A 46 10.21 -3.19 -3.65
C ARG A 46 8.80 -3.52 -3.19
N ALA A 47 8.65 -4.40 -2.21
CA ALA A 47 7.37 -4.68 -1.61
C ALA A 47 6.73 -3.41 -1.00
N GLY A 48 7.53 -2.56 -0.34
CA GLY A 48 7.07 -1.26 0.17
C GLY A 48 6.61 -0.30 -0.93
N CYS A 49 7.23 -0.34 -2.11
CA CYS A 49 6.85 0.50 -3.25
C CYS A 49 5.44 0.20 -3.78
N ALA A 50 4.94 -1.04 -3.63
CA ALA A 50 3.57 -1.38 -4.00
C ALA A 50 2.52 -0.54 -3.24
N GLU A 51 2.76 -0.28 -1.95
CA GLU A 51 1.88 0.57 -1.16
C GLU A 51 1.94 2.04 -1.61
N ILE A 52 3.11 2.53 -2.02
CA ILE A 52 3.27 3.88 -2.56
C ILE A 52 2.45 4.02 -3.85
N ILE A 53 2.56 3.06 -4.77
CA ILE A 53 1.80 3.02 -6.02
C ILE A 53 0.29 2.97 -5.71
N LYS A 54 -0.14 2.18 -4.75
CA LYS A 54 -1.54 2.12 -4.31
C LYS A 54 -2.07 3.50 -3.91
N TYR A 55 -1.31 4.26 -3.11
CA TYR A 55 -1.71 5.62 -2.74
C TYR A 55 -1.80 6.55 -3.94
N ALA A 56 -0.82 6.50 -4.83
CA ALA A 56 -0.82 7.30 -6.03
C ALA A 56 -2.03 7.00 -6.92
N MET A 57 -2.33 5.73 -7.17
CA MET A 57 -3.49 5.29 -7.95
C MET A 57 -4.83 5.74 -7.36
N LEU A 58 -4.96 5.73 -6.03
CA LEU A 58 -6.22 6.06 -5.36
C LEU A 58 -6.45 7.57 -5.24
N TYR A 59 -5.40 8.37 -5.10
CA TYR A 59 -5.57 9.75 -4.61
C TYR A 59 -4.88 10.82 -5.43
N SER A 60 -3.91 10.50 -6.31
CA SER A 60 -3.17 11.55 -7.03
C SER A 60 -2.50 11.06 -8.30
N GLU A 61 -3.09 11.38 -9.44
CA GLU A 61 -2.47 11.14 -10.75
C GLU A 61 -1.15 11.90 -10.91
N ASP A 62 -1.06 13.13 -10.38
CA ASP A 62 0.19 13.92 -10.43
C ASP A 62 1.32 13.23 -9.65
N PHE A 63 1.01 12.66 -8.48
CA PHE A 63 1.97 11.90 -7.70
C PHE A 63 2.40 10.61 -8.43
N LEU A 64 1.48 9.96 -9.11
CA LEU A 64 1.79 8.79 -9.93
C LEU A 64 2.78 9.15 -11.06
N ARG A 65 2.54 10.25 -11.76
CA ARG A 65 3.44 10.78 -12.79
C ARG A 65 4.80 11.24 -12.25
N GLU A 66 4.84 11.72 -11.01
CA GLU A 66 6.09 12.06 -10.29
C GLU A 66 6.93 10.79 -10.07
N LEU A 67 6.28 9.69 -9.62
CA LEU A 67 6.95 8.40 -9.39
C LEU A 67 7.50 7.76 -10.67
N GLU A 68 6.86 8.01 -11.83
CA GLU A 68 7.35 7.55 -13.14
C GLU A 68 8.66 8.24 -13.55
N LYS A 69 8.84 9.51 -13.15
CA LYS A 69 9.97 10.36 -13.56
C LYS A 69 11.15 10.26 -12.61
N THR A 70 10.86 10.14 -11.31
CA THR A 70 11.87 10.21 -10.25
C THR A 70 11.77 8.97 -9.36
N PRO A 71 12.83 8.16 -9.29
CA PRO A 71 12.86 6.97 -8.43
C PRO A 71 12.55 7.32 -6.97
N VAL A 72 11.82 6.46 -6.28
CA VAL A 72 11.47 6.65 -4.87
C VAL A 72 12.71 6.87 -3.99
N ARG A 73 13.83 6.23 -4.33
CA ARG A 73 15.11 6.35 -3.58
C ARG A 73 15.70 7.76 -3.59
N GLU A 74 15.40 8.54 -4.61
CA GLU A 74 15.91 9.91 -4.76
C GLU A 74 15.02 10.94 -4.03
N GLN A 75 13.85 10.50 -3.49
CA GLN A 75 12.84 11.39 -2.92
C GLN A 75 12.11 10.79 -1.70
N PHE A 76 12.77 10.02 -0.85
CA PHE A 76 12.16 9.34 0.29
C PHE A 76 11.30 10.25 1.18
N GLU A 77 11.86 11.38 1.61
CA GLU A 77 11.14 12.31 2.50
C GLU A 77 9.84 12.81 1.86
N ARG A 78 9.91 13.17 0.59
CA ARG A 78 8.76 13.61 -0.21
C ARG A 78 7.71 12.53 -0.28
N VAL A 79 8.09 11.32 -0.67
CA VAL A 79 7.19 10.16 -0.83
C VAL A 79 6.54 9.79 0.50
N ILE A 80 7.32 9.69 1.58
CA ILE A 80 6.80 9.37 2.92
C ILE A 80 5.80 10.44 3.36
N SER A 81 6.14 11.72 3.22
CA SER A 81 5.28 12.83 3.60
C SER A 81 3.94 12.82 2.85
N VAL A 82 3.96 12.56 1.54
CA VAL A 82 2.76 12.50 0.70
C VAL A 82 1.88 11.32 1.10
N CYS A 83 2.43 10.10 1.20
CA CYS A 83 1.66 8.90 1.55
C CYS A 83 1.08 8.99 2.97
N VAL A 84 1.86 9.46 3.94
CA VAL A 84 1.39 9.67 5.32
C VAL A 84 0.29 10.72 5.36
N GLY A 85 0.42 11.81 4.59
CA GLY A 85 -0.60 12.84 4.46
C GLY A 85 -1.92 12.28 3.91
N MET A 86 -1.86 11.53 2.81
CA MET A 86 -3.02 10.88 2.21
C MET A 86 -3.69 9.92 3.20
N LYS A 87 -2.93 9.06 3.86
CA LYS A 87 -3.48 8.12 4.85
C LYS A 87 -4.09 8.84 6.04
N ARG A 88 -3.43 9.87 6.56
CA ARG A 88 -3.96 10.70 7.66
C ARG A 88 -5.35 11.23 7.32
N ASP A 89 -5.52 11.76 6.10
CA ASP A 89 -6.77 12.40 5.69
C ASP A 89 -7.89 11.36 5.54
N VAL A 90 -7.58 10.18 5.02
CA VAL A 90 -8.53 9.04 4.99
C VAL A 90 -8.91 8.59 6.40
N VAL A 91 -7.93 8.42 7.29
CA VAL A 91 -8.18 7.99 8.69
C VAL A 91 -8.98 9.02 9.46
N ARG A 92 -8.76 10.32 9.24
CA ARG A 92 -9.58 11.38 9.85
C ARG A 92 -11.04 11.31 9.42
N GLY A 93 -11.31 10.92 8.19
CA GLY A 93 -12.67 10.76 7.67
C GLY A 93 -13.35 9.45 8.10
N ASP A 94 -12.56 8.41 8.38
CA ASP A 94 -13.05 7.07 8.69
C ASP A 94 -12.07 6.31 9.59
N GLU A 95 -12.04 6.67 10.87
CA GLU A 95 -11.08 6.10 11.82
C GLU A 95 -11.23 4.59 11.99
N PHE A 96 -12.47 4.09 12.04
CA PHE A 96 -12.79 2.69 12.34
C PHE A 96 -13.02 1.81 11.11
N ASP A 97 -12.64 2.29 9.91
CA ASP A 97 -12.74 1.53 8.64
C ASP A 97 -14.15 0.99 8.35
N ARG A 98 -15.13 1.90 8.41
CA ARG A 98 -16.54 1.58 8.16
C ARG A 98 -17.06 2.10 6.83
N GLY A 99 -16.23 2.75 6.03
CA GLY A 99 -16.60 3.41 4.78
C GLY A 99 -15.44 3.61 3.83
N GLN A 100 -15.04 4.86 3.59
CA GLN A 100 -14.05 5.23 2.57
C GLN A 100 -12.65 4.64 2.81
N ARG A 101 -12.29 4.36 4.06
CA ARG A 101 -10.99 3.74 4.37
C ARG A 101 -10.84 2.36 3.75
N ALA A 102 -11.94 1.68 3.43
CA ALA A 102 -11.93 0.39 2.71
C ALA A 102 -11.25 0.49 1.33
N LEU A 103 -11.19 1.69 0.70
CA LEU A 103 -10.45 1.90 -0.55
C LEU A 103 -8.96 1.60 -0.43
N LEU A 104 -8.38 1.73 0.77
CA LEU A 104 -6.98 1.36 1.04
C LEU A 104 -6.72 -0.14 0.85
N ASN A 105 -7.76 -0.96 0.74
CA ASN A 105 -7.66 -2.38 0.43
C ASN A 105 -7.64 -2.69 -1.08
N LEU A 106 -7.39 -1.70 -1.94
CA LEU A 106 -7.18 -1.94 -3.36
C LEU A 106 -6.09 -3.00 -3.56
N GLY A 107 -6.41 -4.06 -4.29
CA GLY A 107 -5.51 -5.21 -4.51
C GLY A 107 -5.41 -6.21 -3.35
N HIS A 108 -5.82 -5.85 -2.13
CA HIS A 108 -5.61 -6.69 -0.93
C HIS A 108 -6.42 -7.99 -0.94
N THR A 109 -7.65 -7.99 -1.44
CA THR A 109 -8.48 -9.22 -1.47
C THR A 109 -7.80 -10.33 -2.27
N VAL A 110 -7.33 -10.02 -3.46
CA VAL A 110 -6.57 -10.97 -4.29
C VAL A 110 -5.17 -11.19 -3.72
N GLY A 111 -4.51 -10.13 -3.25
CA GLY A 111 -3.19 -10.18 -2.65
C GLY A 111 -3.11 -11.16 -1.49
N HIS A 112 -4.02 -11.07 -0.52
CA HIS A 112 -4.06 -11.99 0.63
C HIS A 112 -4.33 -13.44 0.22
N ALA A 113 -5.17 -13.67 -0.81
CA ALA A 113 -5.39 -15.02 -1.33
C ALA A 113 -4.09 -15.58 -1.95
N VAL A 114 -3.36 -14.78 -2.71
CA VAL A 114 -2.07 -15.17 -3.32
C VAL A 114 -1.01 -15.41 -2.24
N GLU A 115 -0.92 -14.55 -1.21
CA GLU A 115 -0.03 -14.75 -0.05
C GLU A 115 -0.31 -16.11 0.62
N ALA A 116 -1.59 -16.39 0.92
CA ALA A 116 -1.98 -17.66 1.55
C ALA A 116 -1.66 -18.87 0.68
N CYS A 117 -1.97 -18.83 -0.62
CA CYS A 117 -1.65 -19.89 -1.58
C CYS A 117 -0.15 -20.15 -1.74
N SER A 118 0.69 -19.11 -1.52
CA SER A 118 2.15 -19.23 -1.55
C SER A 118 2.73 -19.85 -0.26
N GLY A 119 1.91 -20.17 0.74
CA GLY A 119 2.38 -20.54 2.08
C GLY A 119 3.10 -19.38 2.78
N PHE A 120 2.67 -18.15 2.51
CA PHE A 120 3.26 -16.92 3.04
C PHE A 120 4.74 -16.69 2.68
N THR A 121 5.20 -17.26 1.57
CA THR A 121 6.55 -17.01 1.03
C THR A 121 6.63 -15.70 0.25
N LEU A 122 5.49 -15.20 -0.25
CA LEU A 122 5.36 -13.86 -0.83
C LEU A 122 5.25 -12.80 0.26
N LEU A 123 5.94 -11.69 0.05
CA LEU A 123 5.78 -10.51 0.91
C LEU A 123 4.43 -9.84 0.66
N HIS A 124 3.89 -9.18 1.67
CA HIS A 124 2.61 -8.51 1.59
C HIS A 124 2.51 -7.57 0.38
N GLY A 125 3.48 -6.69 0.17
CA GLY A 125 3.48 -5.77 -0.95
C GLY A 125 3.57 -6.45 -2.32
N GLU A 126 4.24 -7.61 -2.42
CA GLU A 126 4.24 -8.42 -3.65
C GLU A 126 2.82 -8.93 -3.96
N GLY A 127 2.11 -9.43 -2.93
CA GLY A 127 0.70 -9.83 -3.03
C GLY A 127 -0.20 -8.67 -3.45
N VAL A 128 -0.04 -7.50 -2.82
CA VAL A 128 -0.81 -6.28 -3.14
C VAL A 128 -0.55 -5.84 -4.59
N ALA A 129 0.69 -5.85 -5.06
CA ALA A 129 1.03 -5.49 -6.43
C ALA A 129 0.36 -6.43 -7.46
N ILE A 130 0.42 -7.74 -7.22
CA ILE A 130 -0.28 -8.75 -8.04
C ILE A 130 -1.79 -8.50 -8.02
N GLY A 131 -2.35 -8.26 -6.83
CA GLY A 131 -3.77 -8.01 -6.66
C GLY A 131 -4.24 -6.73 -7.37
N MET A 132 -3.48 -5.64 -7.31
CA MET A 132 -3.76 -4.42 -8.06
C MET A 132 -3.75 -4.66 -9.57
N ALA A 133 -2.75 -5.37 -10.08
CA ALA A 133 -2.68 -5.68 -11.52
C ALA A 133 -3.88 -6.51 -11.99
N ILE A 134 -4.30 -7.52 -11.21
CA ILE A 134 -5.43 -8.38 -11.54
C ILE A 134 -6.75 -7.60 -11.51
N ILE A 135 -7.01 -6.85 -10.42
CA ILE A 135 -8.29 -6.15 -10.27
C ILE A 135 -8.43 -5.00 -11.29
N THR A 136 -7.34 -4.31 -11.61
CA THR A 136 -7.35 -3.24 -12.61
C THR A 136 -7.63 -3.80 -14.00
N ARG A 137 -7.01 -4.93 -14.38
CA ARG A 137 -7.30 -5.60 -15.64
C ARG A 137 -8.76 -6.05 -15.72
N ALA A 138 -9.28 -6.67 -14.67
CA ALA A 138 -10.69 -7.08 -14.61
C ALA A 138 -11.64 -5.89 -14.70
N ALA A 139 -11.28 -4.73 -14.13
CA ALA A 139 -12.05 -3.50 -14.24
C ALA A 139 -12.10 -2.97 -15.68
N VAL A 140 -10.98 -3.02 -16.42
CA VAL A 140 -10.96 -2.67 -17.84
C VAL A 140 -11.83 -3.61 -18.67
N GLU A 141 -11.71 -4.93 -18.46
CA GLU A 141 -12.53 -5.93 -19.17
C GLU A 141 -14.04 -5.73 -18.93
N LYS A 142 -14.41 -5.20 -17.75
CA LYS A 142 -15.79 -4.86 -17.40
C LYS A 142 -16.20 -3.43 -17.85
N GLY A 143 -15.32 -2.67 -18.49
CA GLY A 143 -15.58 -1.30 -18.92
C GLY A 143 -15.72 -0.29 -17.77
N LEU A 144 -15.17 -0.59 -16.60
CA LEU A 144 -15.21 0.28 -15.41
C LEU A 144 -14.07 1.30 -15.39
N CYS A 145 -13.01 1.08 -16.16
CA CYS A 145 -11.91 2.02 -16.35
C CYS A 145 -11.26 1.82 -17.72
N THR A 146 -10.39 2.75 -18.12
CA THR A 146 -9.72 2.70 -19.42
C THR A 146 -8.48 1.79 -19.40
N PRO A 147 -8.00 1.28 -20.57
CA PRO A 147 -6.80 0.48 -20.65
C PRO A 147 -5.54 1.16 -20.10
N GLU A 148 -5.46 2.49 -20.17
CA GLU A 148 -4.34 3.28 -19.64
C GLU A 148 -4.16 3.05 -18.15
N THR A 149 -5.24 2.78 -17.40
CA THR A 149 -5.19 2.49 -15.96
C THR A 149 -4.35 1.25 -15.65
N VAL A 150 -4.29 0.28 -16.56
CA VAL A 150 -3.46 -0.94 -16.38
C VAL A 150 -1.97 -0.61 -16.46
N SER A 151 -1.56 0.36 -17.25
CA SER A 151 -0.14 0.70 -17.41
C SER A 151 0.50 1.13 -16.09
N TYR A 152 -0.27 1.78 -15.22
CA TYR A 152 0.20 2.24 -13.91
C TYR A 152 0.52 1.09 -12.94
N THR A 153 -0.07 -0.08 -13.11
CA THR A 153 0.24 -1.26 -12.29
C THR A 153 1.57 -1.93 -12.67
N HIS A 154 2.20 -1.51 -13.76
CA HIS A 154 3.48 -2.00 -14.25
C HIS A 154 4.65 -1.06 -13.97
N LEU A 155 4.47 -0.03 -13.12
CA LEU A 155 5.58 0.83 -12.69
C LEU A 155 6.71 0.00 -12.10
N ARG A 156 7.91 0.20 -12.64
CA ARG A 156 9.13 -0.42 -12.12
C ARG A 156 9.56 0.37 -10.89
N ALA A 157 9.45 -0.23 -9.73
CA ALA A 157 9.98 0.28 -8.48
C ALA A 157 11.51 0.20 -8.45
#